data_1e81cef879fd14dd5aad816e02d69fb8
#
_entry.id   1e81cef879fd14dd5aad816e02d69fb8
#
_cell.length_a   1.000
_cell.length_b   1.000
_cell.length_c   1.000
_cell.angle_alpha   90.00
_cell.angle_beta   90.00
_cell.angle_gamma   90.00
#
_symmetry.space_group_name_H-M   'P 1'
#
loop_
_entity.id
_entity.type
_entity.pdbx_description
1 polymer ?
#
loop_
_entity_poly.entity_id
_entity_poly.type
_entity_poly.pdbx_seq_one_letter_code
_entity_poly.pdbx_strand_id
1 'polypeptide(L)'
;MGAARGGTDERIDLAAGQPWHRLDTEARRPDPTGTVRLQVDLGLRFPIQAVSGAGESPDLAVSDDGQVWSEPAVRASPDGEGTASVEPATGTWARYVRVSRPGGRDVPAVQIWCDRAAFDLITLRHVLGASFDMAGERPGANPYVTYSLVSAERPRSRALVGLALYECGAFGNCLIQCLLAIGIARNLNLKTIKLPAADRSEVIGLSGPVTLGGITFIPGSEPLPPDGSYLSGMYFDLGIQRLAGTLGPEETREIVRTTIRPLFNRLPAQIPDKPDDELLIHIRSGDIFGTWVAPQYPQPPLAFYRMVIDRLLAEGRIASIKLVFENRLNPVIPALEAWITARGVPFTTQSGALTDDVAALMNGRYLVFGLGTFGPGVCQLSDRIEQVFYFASGWPQHFRSIPTIGRVVEVLDVAGAYTKVGEWDNSPERRALMLDYPIENLAFDDA
;
A
#
# COMPACT_ATOMS: atom_id res chain seq x y z
N MET A 1 43.52 14.58 13.49
CA MET A 1 42.51 14.38 12.45
C MET A 1 41.83 13.04 12.72
N GLY A 2 40.74 13.07 13.49
CA GLY A 2 39.94 11.89 13.83
C GLY A 2 38.93 11.65 12.73
N ALA A 3 39.02 10.49 12.07
CA ALA A 3 38.02 10.03 11.13
C ALA A 3 36.72 9.73 11.90
N ALA A 4 35.67 10.48 11.65
CA ALA A 4 34.33 10.17 12.11
C ALA A 4 33.92 8.79 11.52
N ARG A 5 33.75 7.80 12.39
CA ARG A 5 33.11 6.54 12.05
C ARG A 5 31.62 6.80 11.83
N GLY A 6 31.25 7.05 10.58
CA GLY A 6 29.86 7.01 10.14
C GLY A 6 29.41 5.56 10.00
N GLY A 7 29.23 4.87 11.12
CA GLY A 7 28.52 3.61 11.16
C GLY A 7 27.03 3.92 11.21
N THR A 8 26.27 3.59 10.19
CA THR A 8 24.83 3.38 10.31
C THR A 8 24.64 2.37 11.43
N ASP A 9 23.89 2.75 12.46
CA ASP A 9 23.65 1.95 13.65
C ASP A 9 23.00 0.62 13.19
N GLU A 10 23.79 -0.46 13.15
CA GLU A 10 23.36 -1.80 12.71
C GLU A 10 22.49 -2.51 13.77
N ARG A 11 22.15 -1.81 14.84
CA ARG A 11 21.33 -2.31 15.94
C ARG A 11 19.95 -1.65 15.94
N ILE A 12 18.95 -2.40 16.38
CA ILE A 12 17.59 -1.93 16.60
C ILE A 12 17.19 -2.17 18.06
N ASP A 13 16.56 -1.16 18.68
CA ASP A 13 15.97 -1.28 20.00
C ASP A 13 14.57 -1.92 19.88
N LEU A 14 14.50 -3.18 20.32
CA LEU A 14 13.25 -3.93 20.33
C LEU A 14 12.24 -3.36 21.34
N ALA A 15 12.70 -2.69 22.40
CA ALA A 15 11.84 -2.13 23.43
C ALA A 15 11.17 -0.82 23.00
N ALA A 16 11.68 -0.13 21.97
CA ALA A 16 11.06 1.08 21.43
C ALA A 16 9.70 0.82 20.76
N GLY A 17 9.38 -0.46 20.50
CA GLY A 17 8.18 -0.85 19.76
C GLY A 17 8.27 -0.52 18.27
N GLN A 18 7.50 -1.23 17.49
CA GLN A 18 7.32 -0.94 16.06
C GLN A 18 5.82 -0.87 15.78
N PRO A 19 5.33 -0.09 14.81
CA PRO A 19 3.89 0.07 14.54
C PRO A 19 3.13 -1.24 14.31
N TRP A 20 3.84 -2.26 13.83
CA TRP A 20 3.31 -3.60 13.54
C TRP A 20 3.66 -4.64 14.61
N HIS A 21 4.42 -4.26 15.65
CA HIS A 21 4.91 -5.12 16.72
C HIS A 21 4.54 -4.51 18.07
N ARG A 22 3.45 -4.96 18.66
CA ARG A 22 3.07 -4.56 20.02
C ARG A 22 3.93 -5.33 21.02
N LEU A 23 4.66 -4.57 21.81
CA LEU A 23 5.31 -5.09 22.99
C LEU A 23 4.29 -5.13 24.14
N ASP A 24 4.19 -6.30 24.76
CA ASP A 24 3.46 -6.42 26.01
C ASP A 24 4.46 -6.25 27.15
N THR A 25 4.44 -5.08 27.79
CA THR A 25 5.31 -4.77 28.91
C THR A 25 4.54 -4.89 30.21
N GLU A 26 4.89 -5.88 31.02
CA GLU A 26 4.32 -6.05 32.36
C GLU A 26 5.33 -5.57 33.41
N ALA A 27 5.12 -4.36 33.96
CA ALA A 27 5.86 -3.89 35.11
C ALA A 27 5.26 -4.54 36.37
N ARG A 28 6.04 -5.38 37.06
CA ARG A 28 5.60 -6.00 38.31
C ARG A 28 6.00 -5.13 39.50
N ARG A 29 5.08 -4.99 40.47
CA ARG A 29 5.37 -4.33 41.75
C ARG A 29 6.59 -5.00 42.39
N PRO A 30 7.37 -4.23 43.22
CA PRO A 30 8.48 -4.82 43.98
C PRO A 30 8.02 -6.07 44.71
N ASP A 31 8.79 -7.13 44.62
CA ASP A 31 8.56 -8.34 45.40
C ASP A 31 8.89 -8.12 46.90
N PRO A 32 8.65 -9.08 47.80
CA PRO A 32 8.96 -8.93 49.21
C PRO A 32 10.41 -8.61 49.53
N THR A 33 11.34 -8.87 48.59
CA THR A 33 12.77 -8.56 48.69
C THR A 33 13.12 -7.13 48.24
N GLY A 34 12.11 -6.37 47.78
CA GLY A 34 12.31 -5.04 47.18
C GLY A 34 12.89 -5.04 45.76
N THR A 35 12.85 -6.19 45.08
CA THR A 35 13.32 -6.30 43.69
C THR A 35 12.20 -5.90 42.73
N VAL A 36 12.46 -4.87 41.90
CA VAL A 36 11.57 -4.48 40.79
C VAL A 36 11.92 -5.33 39.57
N ARG A 37 10.88 -5.83 38.89
CA ARG A 37 11.02 -6.65 37.67
C ARG A 37 10.25 -6.04 36.54
N LEU A 38 10.88 -5.90 35.39
CA LEU A 38 10.27 -5.59 34.12
C LEU A 38 10.31 -6.82 33.22
N GLN A 39 9.17 -7.27 32.74
CA GLN A 39 9.09 -8.33 31.76
C GLN A 39 8.59 -7.74 30.44
N VAL A 40 9.29 -8.04 29.35
CA VAL A 40 8.97 -7.63 28.00
C VAL A 40 8.71 -8.85 27.15
N ASP A 41 7.51 -8.96 26.55
CA ASP A 41 7.23 -9.93 25.49
C ASP A 41 7.56 -9.27 24.14
N LEU A 42 8.56 -9.79 23.48
CA LEU A 42 9.00 -9.32 22.17
C LEU A 42 8.09 -9.81 21.03
N GLY A 43 7.06 -10.60 21.35
CA GLY A 43 6.12 -11.17 20.37
C GLY A 43 6.73 -12.27 19.50
N LEU A 44 7.98 -12.14 19.13
CA LEU A 44 8.78 -13.11 18.38
C LEU A 44 10.09 -13.40 19.09
N ARG A 45 10.76 -14.48 18.66
CA ARG A 45 12.07 -14.85 19.16
C ARG A 45 13.16 -14.10 18.38
N PHE A 46 13.95 -13.29 19.08
CA PHE A 46 15.06 -12.52 18.51
C PHE A 46 16.40 -12.86 19.12
N PRO A 47 17.52 -12.70 18.38
CA PRO A 47 18.85 -12.76 18.95
C PRO A 47 19.11 -11.48 19.74
N ILE A 48 19.29 -11.60 21.04
CA ILE A 48 19.54 -10.45 21.93
C ILE A 48 21.03 -10.15 21.95
N GLN A 49 21.40 -8.94 21.54
CA GLN A 49 22.80 -8.48 21.51
C GLN A 49 23.18 -7.72 22.77
N ALA A 50 22.29 -6.87 23.25
CA ALA A 50 22.51 -6.10 24.46
C ALA A 50 21.20 -5.72 25.12
N VAL A 51 21.25 -5.51 26.44
CA VAL A 51 20.17 -4.91 27.22
C VAL A 51 20.75 -3.78 28.03
N SER A 52 20.24 -2.56 27.87
CA SER A 52 20.68 -1.39 28.59
C SER A 52 19.56 -0.76 29.40
N GLY A 53 19.91 -0.13 30.52
CA GLY A 53 18.97 0.57 31.38
C GLY A 53 19.68 1.62 32.24
N ALA A 54 18.93 2.61 32.74
CA ALA A 54 19.50 3.64 33.61
C ALA A 54 20.00 3.04 34.95
N GLY A 55 21.25 3.30 35.33
CA GLY A 55 21.85 2.95 36.62
C GLY A 55 22.75 1.71 36.59
N GLU A 56 22.79 0.93 37.70
CA GLU A 56 23.63 -0.25 37.82
C GLU A 56 23.23 -1.39 36.87
N SER A 57 24.17 -2.28 36.54
CA SER A 57 23.93 -3.44 35.65
C SER A 57 22.71 -4.25 36.10
N PRO A 58 21.73 -4.43 35.28
CA PRO A 58 20.54 -5.19 35.62
C PRO A 58 20.82 -6.71 35.58
N ASP A 59 20.12 -7.48 36.40
CA ASP A 59 20.05 -8.91 36.23
C ASP A 59 19.17 -9.25 35.05
N LEU A 60 19.67 -10.07 34.15
CA LEU A 60 18.98 -10.44 32.91
C LEU A 60 18.56 -11.90 32.95
N ALA A 61 17.29 -12.15 32.66
CA ALA A 61 16.78 -13.48 32.36
C ALA A 61 16.00 -13.49 31.05
N VAL A 62 16.09 -14.58 30.33
CA VAL A 62 15.44 -14.76 29.03
C VAL A 62 14.59 -16.02 29.01
N SER A 63 13.55 -16.03 28.17
CA SER A 63 12.64 -17.15 28.05
C SER A 63 12.04 -17.20 26.63
N ASP A 64 11.69 -18.42 26.19
CA ASP A 64 10.94 -18.63 24.94
C ASP A 64 9.42 -18.72 25.15
N ASP A 65 8.96 -19.08 26.34
CA ASP A 65 7.55 -19.33 26.69
C ASP A 65 6.99 -18.41 27.80
N GLY A 66 7.85 -17.59 28.42
CA GLY A 66 7.49 -16.73 29.54
C GLY A 66 7.34 -17.47 30.88
N GLN A 67 7.54 -18.77 30.93
CA GLN A 67 7.38 -19.61 32.12
C GLN A 67 8.72 -20.13 32.62
N VAL A 68 9.51 -20.72 31.74
CA VAL A 68 10.86 -21.24 32.05
C VAL A 68 11.88 -20.16 31.70
N TRP A 69 12.64 -19.73 32.70
CA TRP A 69 13.60 -18.63 32.59
C TRP A 69 15.03 -19.14 32.74
N SER A 70 15.91 -18.67 31.91
CA SER A 70 17.34 -18.89 31.97
C SER A 70 18.07 -17.56 32.14
N GLU A 71 19.15 -17.61 32.91
CA GLU A 71 20.06 -16.48 33.09
C GLU A 71 21.25 -16.69 32.15
N PRO A 72 21.31 -15.94 31.02
CA PRO A 72 22.43 -16.07 30.11
C PRO A 72 23.72 -15.54 30.76
N ALA A 73 24.87 -16.12 30.40
CA ALA A 73 26.15 -15.52 30.76
C ALA A 73 26.21 -14.10 30.15
N VAL A 74 26.47 -13.11 30.98
CA VAL A 74 26.48 -11.71 30.59
C VAL A 74 27.84 -11.07 30.79
N ARG A 75 28.19 -10.14 29.93
CA ARG A 75 29.34 -9.26 30.08
C ARG A 75 28.85 -7.85 30.32
N ALA A 76 29.26 -7.23 31.41
CA ALA A 76 28.98 -5.82 31.66
C ALA A 76 29.81 -4.95 30.70
N SER A 77 29.18 -4.06 30.03
CA SER A 77 29.80 -3.01 29.18
C SER A 77 29.44 -1.65 29.75
N PRO A 78 30.39 -0.85 30.28
CA PRO A 78 30.11 0.49 30.70
C PRO A 78 29.91 1.40 29.45
N ASP A 79 28.70 1.83 29.19
CA ASP A 79 28.47 2.92 28.27
C ASP A 79 28.86 4.24 28.95
N GLY A 80 29.63 5.10 28.28
CA GLY A 80 30.24 6.29 28.86
C GLY A 80 29.29 7.39 29.36
N GLU A 81 27.98 7.16 29.40
CA GLU A 81 26.94 8.12 29.81
C GLU A 81 26.17 7.71 31.08
N GLY A 82 26.69 6.77 31.89
CA GLY A 82 26.02 6.35 33.14
C GLY A 82 24.85 5.38 32.95
N THR A 83 24.71 4.79 31.80
CA THR A 83 23.84 3.64 31.51
C THR A 83 24.65 2.36 31.63
N ALA A 84 24.14 1.40 32.38
CA ALA A 84 24.73 0.07 32.43
C ALA A 84 24.13 -0.80 31.32
N SER A 85 25.00 -1.41 30.53
CA SER A 85 24.63 -2.36 29.47
C SER A 85 25.15 -3.76 29.81
N VAL A 86 24.35 -4.77 29.57
CA VAL A 86 24.74 -6.18 29.67
C VAL A 86 24.65 -6.80 28.28
N GLU A 87 25.72 -7.41 27.85
CA GLU A 87 25.81 -8.20 26.62
C GLU A 87 25.67 -9.66 26.95
N PRO A 88 24.56 -10.34 26.60
CA PRO A 88 24.45 -11.78 26.77
C PRO A 88 25.40 -12.53 25.86
N ALA A 89 25.71 -13.78 26.21
CA ALA A 89 26.58 -14.64 25.41
C ALA A 89 26.10 -14.68 23.95
N THR A 90 27.02 -14.68 22.99
CA THR A 90 26.74 -14.78 21.57
C THR A 90 25.80 -15.94 21.27
N GLY A 91 24.72 -15.68 20.56
CA GLY A 91 23.71 -16.68 20.21
C GLY A 91 22.57 -16.82 21.22
N THR A 92 22.44 -15.91 22.18
CA THR A 92 21.25 -15.83 23.05
C THR A 92 20.02 -15.39 22.28
N TRP A 93 19.03 -16.29 22.22
CA TRP A 93 17.73 -16.02 21.56
C TRP A 93 16.63 -16.01 22.60
N ALA A 94 15.70 -15.07 22.50
CA ALA A 94 14.55 -14.99 23.39
C ALA A 94 13.33 -14.36 22.74
N ARG A 95 12.15 -14.78 23.17
CA ARG A 95 10.89 -14.07 22.98
C ARG A 95 10.58 -13.16 24.18
N TYR A 96 10.90 -13.62 25.38
CA TYR A 96 10.65 -12.86 26.60
C TYR A 96 11.97 -12.45 27.23
N VAL A 97 12.05 -11.20 27.63
CA VAL A 97 13.20 -10.63 28.33
C VAL A 97 12.71 -10.13 29.68
N ARG A 98 13.38 -10.54 30.74
CA ARG A 98 13.12 -10.06 32.10
C ARG A 98 14.36 -9.33 32.61
N VAL A 99 14.14 -8.13 33.07
CA VAL A 99 15.16 -7.28 33.70
C VAL A 99 14.79 -7.11 35.14
N SER A 100 15.68 -7.43 36.07
CA SER A 100 15.47 -7.33 37.50
C SER A 100 16.46 -6.34 38.12
N ARG A 101 15.99 -5.57 39.09
CA ARG A 101 16.85 -4.60 39.82
C ARG A 101 16.58 -4.69 41.30
N PRO A 102 17.56 -5.14 42.11
CA PRO A 102 17.47 -5.12 43.58
C PRO A 102 17.40 -3.66 44.10
N GLY A 103 16.55 -3.42 45.08
CA GLY A 103 16.50 -2.14 45.79
C GLY A 103 15.97 -0.93 44.99
N GLY A 104 15.42 -1.15 43.77
CA GLY A 104 14.84 -0.10 42.93
C GLY A 104 13.44 0.31 43.36
N ARG A 105 13.12 1.63 43.31
CA ARG A 105 11.76 2.13 43.54
C ARG A 105 10.96 2.27 42.25
N ASP A 106 11.62 2.45 41.11
CA ASP A 106 11.00 2.67 39.80
C ASP A 106 11.49 1.64 38.79
N VAL A 107 10.62 1.32 37.83
CA VAL A 107 10.96 0.49 36.67
C VAL A 107 11.82 1.33 35.72
N PRO A 108 13.07 0.97 35.46
CA PRO A 108 13.93 1.72 34.57
C PRO A 108 13.40 1.63 33.13
N ALA A 109 13.64 2.68 32.35
CA ALA A 109 13.58 2.57 30.90
C ALA A 109 14.61 1.54 30.43
N VAL A 110 14.18 0.53 29.70
CA VAL A 110 15.04 -0.55 29.22
C VAL A 110 15.07 -0.50 27.71
N GLN A 111 16.26 -0.64 27.15
CA GLN A 111 16.47 -0.84 25.72
C GLN A 111 16.99 -2.27 25.50
N ILE A 112 16.42 -2.94 24.50
CA ILE A 112 16.78 -4.33 24.16
C ILE A 112 17.27 -4.33 22.72
N TRP A 113 18.56 -4.54 22.53
CA TRP A 113 19.20 -4.41 21.24
C TRP A 113 19.30 -5.76 20.51
N CYS A 114 18.97 -5.74 19.23
CA CYS A 114 19.10 -6.84 18.29
C CYS A 114 19.89 -6.38 17.05
N ASP A 115 20.50 -7.35 16.37
CA ASP A 115 21.06 -7.10 15.04
C ASP A 115 19.93 -6.70 14.07
N ARG A 116 20.13 -5.61 13.35
CA ARG A 116 19.11 -5.05 12.45
C ARG A 116 18.75 -6.00 11.32
N ALA A 117 19.72 -6.65 10.71
CA ALA A 117 19.45 -7.58 9.61
C ALA A 117 18.69 -8.83 10.09
N ALA A 118 19.02 -9.33 11.28
CA ALA A 118 18.28 -10.44 11.88
C ALA A 118 16.84 -10.05 12.21
N PHE A 119 16.65 -8.85 12.76
CA PHE A 119 15.32 -8.32 13.05
C PHE A 119 14.45 -8.19 11.80
N ASP A 120 14.96 -7.56 10.74
CA ASP A 120 14.27 -7.38 9.48
C ASP A 120 13.87 -8.73 8.88
N LEU A 121 14.79 -9.69 8.87
CA LEU A 121 14.56 -11.03 8.33
C LEU A 121 13.49 -11.82 9.09
N ILE A 122 13.57 -11.84 10.42
CA ILE A 122 12.59 -12.52 11.29
C ILE A 122 11.21 -11.92 11.08
N THR A 123 11.13 -10.61 11.03
CA THR A 123 9.90 -9.86 10.81
C THR A 123 9.26 -10.15 9.45
N LEU A 124 10.04 -10.04 8.38
CA LEU A 124 9.55 -10.34 7.03
C LEU A 124 9.05 -11.78 6.93
N ARG A 125 9.81 -12.73 7.50
CA ARG A 125 9.42 -14.14 7.53
C ARG A 125 8.10 -14.38 8.29
N HIS A 126 7.92 -13.69 9.41
CA HIS A 126 6.71 -13.80 10.20
C HIS A 126 5.49 -13.19 9.48
N VAL A 127 5.64 -12.00 8.92
CA VAL A 127 4.52 -11.25 8.30
C VAL A 127 4.14 -11.84 6.95
N LEU A 128 5.12 -12.19 6.13
CA LEU A 128 4.91 -12.66 4.76
C LEU A 128 4.75 -14.20 4.67
N GLY A 129 5.22 -14.93 5.69
CA GLY A 129 5.07 -16.39 5.77
C GLY A 129 5.56 -17.10 4.51
N ALA A 130 4.69 -17.90 3.89
CA ALA A 130 5.01 -18.67 2.68
C ALA A 130 5.26 -17.78 1.43
N SER A 131 4.82 -16.52 1.44
CA SER A 131 5.07 -15.57 0.36
C SER A 131 6.49 -14.98 0.41
N PHE A 132 7.30 -15.29 1.43
CA PHE A 132 8.67 -14.81 1.53
C PHE A 132 9.68 -15.87 1.12
N ASP A 133 10.37 -15.65 0.03
CA ASP A 133 11.49 -16.46 -0.44
C ASP A 133 12.82 -15.84 0.00
N MET A 134 13.37 -16.34 1.10
CA MET A 134 14.55 -15.80 1.74
C MET A 134 15.85 -16.00 0.94
N ALA A 135 15.90 -17.06 0.15
CA ALA A 135 17.13 -17.47 -0.51
C ALA A 135 17.11 -17.29 -2.04
N GLY A 136 15.98 -16.87 -2.62
CA GLY A 136 15.79 -16.91 -4.07
C GLY A 136 15.83 -18.35 -4.61
N GLU A 137 15.57 -19.33 -3.73
CA GLU A 137 15.77 -20.76 -3.98
C GLU A 137 14.56 -21.41 -4.70
N ARG A 138 13.51 -20.64 -4.96
CA ARG A 138 12.34 -21.13 -5.69
C ARG A 138 12.41 -20.74 -7.17
N PRO A 139 13.13 -21.51 -8.02
CA PRO A 139 13.13 -21.26 -9.45
C PRO A 139 11.69 -21.28 -9.97
N GLY A 140 11.24 -20.20 -10.60
CA GLY A 140 9.86 -20.08 -11.10
C GLY A 140 8.82 -19.66 -10.07
N ALA A 141 9.22 -19.20 -8.86
CA ALA A 141 8.29 -18.55 -7.94
C ALA A 141 7.56 -17.41 -8.63
N ASN A 142 6.22 -17.39 -8.48
CA ASN A 142 5.40 -16.35 -9.07
C ASN A 142 5.71 -14.99 -8.40
N PRO A 143 6.35 -14.02 -9.10
CA PRO A 143 6.73 -12.73 -8.51
C PRO A 143 5.53 -11.88 -8.08
N TYR A 144 4.33 -12.23 -8.53
CA TYR A 144 3.09 -11.54 -8.15
C TYR A 144 2.63 -11.86 -6.72
N VAL A 145 3.14 -12.94 -6.13
CA VAL A 145 2.77 -13.39 -4.77
C VAL A 145 3.98 -13.77 -3.93
N THR A 146 5.20 -13.59 -4.45
CA THR A 146 6.44 -13.95 -3.75
C THR A 146 7.29 -12.72 -3.55
N TYR A 147 7.77 -12.52 -2.32
CA TYR A 147 8.70 -11.46 -1.93
C TYR A 147 10.07 -12.06 -1.68
N SER A 148 11.12 -11.37 -2.10
CA SER A 148 12.51 -11.80 -1.90
C SER A 148 13.39 -10.62 -1.53
N LEU A 149 14.53 -10.90 -0.87
CA LEU A 149 15.56 -9.90 -0.66
C LEU A 149 16.47 -9.84 -1.89
N VAL A 150 16.65 -8.64 -2.41
CA VAL A 150 17.58 -8.35 -3.50
C VAL A 150 18.60 -7.32 -3.04
N SER A 151 19.81 -7.38 -3.59
CA SER A 151 20.88 -6.42 -3.27
C SER A 151 21.76 -6.20 -4.49
N ALA A 152 22.60 -5.18 -4.44
CA ALA A 152 23.73 -5.06 -5.38
C ALA A 152 24.67 -6.27 -5.24
N GLU A 153 25.53 -6.52 -6.23
CA GLU A 153 26.48 -7.65 -6.23
C GLU A 153 27.36 -7.70 -4.97
N ARG A 154 27.70 -6.54 -4.40
CA ARG A 154 28.52 -6.40 -3.19
C ARG A 154 27.88 -5.42 -2.21
N PRO A 155 26.86 -5.85 -1.47
CA PRO A 155 26.21 -4.96 -0.53
C PRO A 155 27.14 -4.64 0.64
N ARG A 156 27.09 -3.39 1.10
CA ARG A 156 27.86 -2.93 2.28
C ARG A 156 27.27 -3.44 3.59
N SER A 157 26.00 -3.72 3.60
CA SER A 157 25.23 -4.25 4.73
C SER A 157 24.20 -5.26 4.24
N ARG A 158 23.73 -6.13 5.12
CA ARG A 158 22.59 -7.04 4.89
C ARG A 158 21.28 -6.50 5.45
N ALA A 159 21.32 -5.36 6.15
CA ALA A 159 20.13 -4.71 6.68
C ALA A 159 19.17 -4.34 5.54
N LEU A 160 17.87 -4.36 5.81
CA LEU A 160 16.86 -3.88 4.90
C LEU A 160 16.90 -2.34 4.87
N VAL A 161 17.24 -1.77 3.71
CA VAL A 161 17.37 -0.31 3.53
C VAL A 161 16.32 0.27 2.61
N GLY A 162 15.62 -0.56 1.85
CA GLY A 162 14.63 -0.10 0.89
C GLY A 162 13.72 -1.19 0.34
N LEU A 163 12.88 -0.75 -0.57
CA LEU A 163 11.94 -1.59 -1.30
C LEU A 163 12.30 -1.59 -2.80
N ALA A 164 12.01 -2.67 -3.50
CA ALA A 164 12.14 -2.75 -4.95
C ALA A 164 10.83 -3.26 -5.54
N LEU A 165 10.12 -2.41 -6.28
CA LEU A 165 8.91 -2.80 -6.98
C LEU A 165 9.29 -3.68 -8.18
N TYR A 166 8.73 -4.90 -8.23
CA TYR A 166 8.98 -5.81 -9.34
C TYR A 166 8.31 -5.31 -10.62
N GLU A 167 7.05 -4.92 -10.52
CA GLU A 167 6.25 -4.35 -11.60
C GLU A 167 5.20 -3.41 -11.01
N CYS A 168 4.97 -2.26 -11.62
CA CYS A 168 3.89 -1.35 -11.19
C CYS A 168 2.52 -1.71 -11.75
N GLY A 169 2.46 -2.45 -12.86
CA GLY A 169 1.22 -2.68 -13.61
C GLY A 169 0.70 -1.40 -14.29
N ALA A 170 -0.59 -1.38 -14.66
CA ALA A 170 -1.25 -0.20 -15.21
C ALA A 170 -1.45 0.89 -14.13
N PHE A 171 -1.83 2.09 -14.54
CA PHE A 171 -1.95 3.30 -13.73
C PHE A 171 -2.53 3.09 -12.32
N GLY A 172 -3.74 2.52 -12.21
CA GLY A 172 -4.39 2.35 -10.91
C GLY A 172 -3.63 1.38 -10.00
N ASN A 173 -3.11 0.30 -10.57
CA ASN A 173 -2.27 -0.67 -9.85
C ASN A 173 -0.96 -0.05 -9.41
N CYS A 174 -0.34 0.78 -10.25
CA CYS A 174 0.89 1.50 -9.92
C CYS A 174 0.67 2.43 -8.72
N LEU A 175 -0.43 3.19 -8.71
CA LEU A 175 -0.76 4.08 -7.60
C LEU A 175 -0.92 3.31 -6.28
N ILE A 176 -1.67 2.21 -6.29
CA ILE A 176 -1.87 1.36 -5.09
C ILE A 176 -0.53 0.83 -4.58
N GLN A 177 0.30 0.30 -5.47
CA GLN A 177 1.61 -0.23 -5.08
C GLN A 177 2.53 0.86 -4.52
N CYS A 178 2.54 2.05 -5.14
CA CYS A 178 3.32 3.19 -4.63
C CYS A 178 2.83 3.62 -3.24
N LEU A 179 1.51 3.71 -3.01
CA LEU A 179 0.96 4.04 -1.70
C LEU A 179 1.38 3.02 -0.63
N LEU A 180 1.23 1.73 -0.93
CA LEU A 180 1.63 0.67 0.00
C LEU A 180 3.14 0.66 0.24
N ALA A 181 3.95 0.82 -0.79
CA ALA A 181 5.41 0.89 -0.65
C ALA A 181 5.84 2.10 0.20
N ILE A 182 5.22 3.26 0.02
CA ILE A 182 5.48 4.45 0.85
C ILE A 182 5.08 4.20 2.30
N GLY A 183 3.90 3.60 2.54
CA GLY A 183 3.46 3.22 3.88
C GLY A 183 4.45 2.27 4.57
N ILE A 184 4.89 1.22 3.87
CA ILE A 184 5.89 0.28 4.36
C ILE A 184 7.21 0.99 4.64
N ALA A 185 7.69 1.81 3.71
CA ALA A 185 8.94 2.54 3.87
C ALA A 185 8.91 3.46 5.11
N ARG A 186 7.80 4.16 5.35
CA ARG A 186 7.61 4.98 6.56
C ARG A 186 7.61 4.14 7.83
N ASN A 187 6.83 3.07 7.86
CA ASN A 187 6.70 2.20 9.03
C ASN A 187 8.00 1.49 9.41
N LEU A 188 8.77 1.06 8.41
CA LEU A 188 10.05 0.40 8.62
C LEU A 188 11.24 1.37 8.62
N ASN A 189 10.98 2.69 8.56
CA ASN A 189 11.99 3.75 8.45
C ASN A 189 12.98 3.55 7.28
N LEU A 190 12.50 2.99 6.17
CA LEU A 190 13.28 2.83 4.94
C LEU A 190 13.30 4.14 4.16
N LYS A 191 14.40 4.41 3.48
CA LYS A 191 14.60 5.70 2.78
C LYS A 191 14.59 5.57 1.27
N THR A 192 14.49 4.37 0.73
CA THR A 192 14.67 4.13 -0.69
C THR A 192 13.59 3.21 -1.26
N ILE A 193 13.03 3.59 -2.40
CA ILE A 193 12.14 2.76 -3.21
C ILE A 193 12.69 2.71 -4.64
N LYS A 194 13.06 1.52 -5.09
CA LYS A 194 13.46 1.25 -6.47
C LYS A 194 12.22 0.99 -7.31
N LEU A 195 12.04 1.75 -8.38
CA LEU A 195 10.97 1.55 -9.35
C LEU A 195 11.30 0.39 -10.30
N PRO A 196 10.31 -0.24 -10.95
CA PRO A 196 10.55 -1.31 -11.90
C PRO A 196 11.24 -0.80 -13.17
N ALA A 197 11.97 -1.69 -13.87
CA ALA A 197 12.64 -1.35 -15.11
C ALA A 197 11.66 -1.03 -16.26
N ALA A 198 10.50 -1.69 -16.28
CA ALA A 198 9.44 -1.42 -17.24
C ALA A 198 8.28 -0.71 -16.52
N ASP A 199 8.01 0.54 -16.91
CA ASP A 199 6.86 1.29 -16.43
C ASP A 199 5.66 1.12 -17.36
N ARG A 200 4.75 0.20 -17.00
CA ARG A 200 3.48 0.01 -17.72
C ARG A 200 2.41 1.00 -17.32
N SER A 201 2.67 1.81 -16.28
CA SER A 201 1.72 2.83 -15.83
C SER A 201 1.75 4.09 -16.67
N GLU A 202 2.84 4.31 -17.42
CA GLU A 202 3.07 5.46 -18.31
C GLU A 202 3.02 6.85 -17.60
N VAL A 203 2.91 6.88 -16.28
CA VAL A 203 2.78 8.14 -15.52
C VAL A 203 4.08 8.60 -14.84
N ILE A 204 5.08 7.70 -14.73
CA ILE A 204 6.37 8.00 -14.12
C ILE A 204 7.44 8.16 -15.20
N GLY A 205 8.21 9.23 -15.15
CA GLY A 205 9.25 9.54 -16.14
C GLY A 205 10.51 10.11 -15.49
N LEU A 206 11.09 9.34 -14.53
CA LEU A 206 12.31 9.80 -13.86
C LEU A 206 13.53 9.57 -14.72
N SER A 207 14.38 10.62 -14.84
CA SER A 207 15.70 10.56 -15.50
C SER A 207 16.85 10.26 -14.54
N GLY A 208 16.61 10.27 -13.24
CA GLY A 208 17.56 9.99 -12.17
C GLY A 208 16.83 9.86 -10.83
N PRO A 209 17.53 9.56 -9.73
CA PRO A 209 16.94 9.49 -8.40
C PRO A 209 16.31 10.81 -7.97
N VAL A 210 15.14 10.74 -7.32
CA VAL A 210 14.42 11.90 -6.78
C VAL A 210 13.96 11.63 -5.36
N THR A 211 14.09 12.61 -4.47
CA THR A 211 13.61 12.50 -3.08
C THR A 211 12.29 13.26 -2.92
N LEU A 212 11.23 12.54 -2.56
CA LEU A 212 9.88 13.06 -2.37
C LEU A 212 9.34 12.53 -1.03
N GLY A 213 8.79 13.41 -0.21
CA GLY A 213 8.24 13.02 1.10
C GLY A 213 9.23 12.30 2.02
N GLY A 214 10.54 12.57 1.88
CA GLY A 214 11.62 11.95 2.66
C GLY A 214 12.04 10.55 2.18
N ILE A 215 11.53 10.09 1.02
CA ILE A 215 11.87 8.82 0.39
C ILE A 215 12.54 9.10 -0.96
N THR A 216 13.65 8.42 -1.24
CA THR A 216 14.36 8.49 -2.52
C THR A 216 13.83 7.43 -3.46
N PHE A 217 13.24 7.85 -4.58
CA PHE A 217 12.79 6.98 -5.66
C PHE A 217 13.92 6.84 -6.68
N ILE A 218 14.30 5.60 -6.98
CA ILE A 218 15.36 5.27 -7.93
C ILE A 218 14.70 4.74 -9.21
N PRO A 219 15.01 5.32 -10.39
CA PRO A 219 14.51 4.80 -11.65
C PRO A 219 14.85 3.33 -11.87
N GLY A 220 13.98 2.61 -12.59
CA GLY A 220 14.22 1.20 -12.89
C GLY A 220 15.49 0.93 -13.71
N SER A 221 15.92 1.87 -14.52
CA SER A 221 17.15 1.81 -15.30
C SER A 221 18.44 1.92 -14.47
N GLU A 222 18.37 2.50 -13.28
CA GLU A 222 19.52 2.63 -12.38
C GLU A 222 19.81 1.31 -11.66
N PRO A 223 21.05 0.99 -11.28
CA PRO A 223 21.37 -0.17 -10.44
C PRO A 223 20.83 0.02 -9.01
N LEU A 224 20.71 -1.08 -8.27
CA LEU A 224 20.46 -1.01 -6.84
C LEU A 224 21.67 -0.39 -6.11
N PRO A 225 21.44 0.56 -5.19
CA PRO A 225 22.52 1.07 -4.34
C PRO A 225 23.15 -0.06 -3.49
N PRO A 226 24.46 0.01 -3.25
CA PRO A 226 25.17 -1.05 -2.51
C PRO A 226 25.07 -0.92 -0.98
N ASP A 227 24.16 -0.10 -0.47
CA ASP A 227 24.03 0.23 0.95
C ASP A 227 23.36 -0.85 1.79
N GLY A 228 22.60 -1.77 1.18
CA GLY A 228 21.95 -2.86 1.89
C GLY A 228 21.11 -3.76 1.01
N SER A 229 20.13 -4.39 1.64
CA SER A 229 19.16 -5.25 0.97
C SER A 229 17.83 -4.52 0.75
N TYR A 230 17.10 -4.93 -0.29
CA TYR A 230 15.81 -4.37 -0.68
C TYR A 230 14.78 -5.50 -0.72
N LEU A 231 13.61 -5.29 -0.15
CA LEU A 231 12.50 -6.22 -0.32
C LEU A 231 11.90 -6.03 -1.72
N SER A 232 11.96 -7.08 -2.53
CA SER A 232 11.44 -7.08 -3.89
C SER A 232 10.15 -7.87 -4.00
N GLY A 233 9.16 -7.36 -4.74
CA GLY A 233 7.88 -8.02 -5.01
C GLY A 233 6.83 -7.07 -5.55
N MET A 234 5.61 -7.57 -5.67
CA MET A 234 4.42 -6.76 -6.00
C MET A 234 3.62 -6.49 -4.73
N TYR A 235 3.37 -5.22 -4.46
CA TYR A 235 2.82 -4.76 -3.18
C TYR A 235 1.29 -4.71 -3.19
N PHE A 236 0.63 -5.89 -3.35
CA PHE A 236 -0.85 -5.96 -3.41
C PHE A 236 -1.48 -6.86 -2.35
N ASP A 237 -0.79 -7.92 -1.90
CA ASP A 237 -1.42 -8.92 -1.04
C ASP A 237 -1.65 -8.43 0.39
N LEU A 238 -2.51 -9.16 1.12
CA LEU A 238 -2.86 -8.82 2.50
C LEU A 238 -1.67 -8.91 3.46
N GLY A 239 -0.68 -9.76 3.17
CA GLY A 239 0.52 -9.90 3.98
C GLY A 239 1.33 -8.61 3.95
N ILE A 240 1.61 -8.11 2.74
CA ILE A 240 2.38 -6.87 2.57
C ILE A 240 1.63 -5.64 3.09
N GLN A 241 0.30 -5.61 2.99
CA GLN A 241 -0.52 -4.52 3.55
C GLN A 241 -0.34 -4.38 5.06
N ARG A 242 -0.10 -5.48 5.79
CA ARG A 242 0.18 -5.43 7.23
C ARG A 242 1.46 -4.66 7.55
N LEU A 243 2.47 -4.75 6.68
CA LEU A 243 3.70 -3.96 6.83
C LEU A 243 3.48 -2.48 6.57
N ALA A 244 2.53 -2.13 5.69
CA ALA A 244 2.18 -0.72 5.43
C ALA A 244 1.46 -0.06 6.62
N GLY A 245 0.86 -0.87 7.50
CA GLY A 245 -0.01 -0.36 8.56
C GLY A 245 -1.31 0.21 8.02
N THR A 246 -2.10 0.83 8.90
CA THR A 246 -3.33 1.52 8.51
C THR A 246 -3.02 2.99 8.26
N LEU A 247 -2.93 3.36 6.98
CA LEU A 247 -2.84 4.77 6.59
C LEU A 247 -4.19 5.44 6.84
N GLY A 248 -4.19 6.48 7.67
CA GLY A 248 -5.38 7.30 7.88
C GLY A 248 -5.74 8.13 6.63
N PRO A 249 -6.99 8.63 6.52
CA PRO A 249 -7.41 9.44 5.38
C PRO A 249 -6.54 10.67 5.13
N GLU A 250 -6.20 11.42 6.18
CA GLU A 250 -5.37 12.62 6.07
C GLU A 250 -3.91 12.28 5.71
N GLU A 251 -3.38 11.18 6.25
CA GLU A 251 -2.04 10.71 5.91
C GLU A 251 -1.96 10.26 4.45
N THR A 252 -2.99 9.54 3.97
CA THR A 252 -3.10 9.15 2.55
C THR A 252 -3.12 10.37 1.65
N ARG A 253 -3.94 11.39 2.00
CA ARG A 253 -4.01 12.66 1.25
C ARG A 253 -2.66 13.37 1.22
N GLU A 254 -1.95 13.43 2.34
CA GLU A 254 -0.62 14.04 2.43
C GLU A 254 0.40 13.28 1.57
N ILE A 255 0.40 11.95 1.61
CA ILE A 255 1.27 11.12 0.74
C ILE A 255 0.96 11.39 -0.74
N VAL A 256 -0.31 11.41 -1.10
CA VAL A 256 -0.71 11.69 -2.49
C VAL A 256 -0.20 13.06 -2.92
N ARG A 257 -0.43 14.09 -2.13
CA ARG A 257 -0.06 15.48 -2.45
C ARG A 257 1.46 15.70 -2.53
N THR A 258 2.21 15.18 -1.55
CA THR A 258 3.64 15.48 -1.39
C THR A 258 4.56 14.49 -2.10
N THR A 259 4.05 13.31 -2.42
CA THR A 259 4.89 12.23 -2.94
C THR A 259 4.35 11.65 -4.26
N ILE A 260 3.10 11.18 -4.30
CA ILE A 260 2.56 10.50 -5.48
C ILE A 260 2.38 11.46 -6.66
N ARG A 261 1.73 12.62 -6.47
CA ARG A 261 1.54 13.61 -7.55
C ARG A 261 2.84 14.08 -8.18
N PRO A 262 3.88 14.47 -7.40
CA PRO A 262 5.19 14.78 -7.96
C PRO A 262 5.90 13.59 -8.61
N LEU A 263 5.69 12.36 -8.11
CA LEU A 263 6.26 11.15 -8.68
C LEU A 263 5.65 10.83 -10.05
N PHE A 264 4.33 11.05 -10.22
CA PHE A 264 3.60 10.87 -11.46
C PHE A 264 3.82 12.06 -12.42
N ASN A 265 5.09 12.34 -12.69
CA ASN A 265 5.59 13.54 -13.34
C ASN A 265 5.30 13.64 -14.84
N ARG A 266 4.74 12.59 -15.45
CA ARG A 266 4.20 12.64 -16.83
C ARG A 266 2.76 13.16 -16.88
N LEU A 267 2.05 13.17 -15.75
CA LEU A 267 0.78 13.87 -15.67
C LEU A 267 0.99 15.39 -15.72
N PRO A 268 0.08 16.17 -16.30
CA PRO A 268 0.18 17.62 -16.29
C PRO A 268 0.33 18.17 -14.87
N ALA A 269 1.29 19.09 -14.68
CA ALA A 269 1.54 19.72 -13.37
C ALA A 269 0.33 20.49 -12.85
N GLN A 270 -0.44 21.05 -13.76
CA GLN A 270 -1.70 21.73 -13.47
C GLN A 270 -2.82 21.09 -14.29
N ILE A 271 -3.84 20.64 -13.60
CA ILE A 271 -5.04 20.09 -14.21
C ILE A 271 -6.13 21.13 -14.02
N PRO A 272 -6.69 21.70 -15.11
CA PRO A 272 -7.72 22.70 -15.01
C PRO A 272 -8.97 22.09 -14.36
N ASP A 273 -9.67 22.91 -13.60
CA ASP A 273 -10.99 22.56 -13.07
C ASP A 273 -11.95 22.29 -14.22
N LYS A 274 -12.78 21.27 -14.03
CA LYS A 274 -13.84 20.93 -14.97
C LYS A 274 -15.09 21.80 -14.69
N PRO A 275 -15.96 21.98 -15.68
CA PRO A 275 -17.26 22.59 -15.44
C PRO A 275 -17.99 21.89 -14.29
N ASP A 276 -18.64 22.67 -13.44
CA ASP A 276 -19.32 22.13 -12.26
C ASP A 276 -20.54 21.25 -12.59
N ASP A 277 -21.07 21.41 -13.80
CA ASP A 277 -22.24 20.72 -14.36
C ASP A 277 -21.86 19.72 -15.48
N GLU A 278 -20.57 19.30 -15.55
CA GLU A 278 -20.14 18.27 -16.49
C GLU A 278 -20.04 16.91 -15.77
N LEU A 279 -20.70 15.88 -16.32
CA LEU A 279 -20.55 14.49 -15.90
C LEU A 279 -19.40 13.83 -16.65
N LEU A 280 -18.42 13.31 -15.94
CA LEU A 280 -17.30 12.59 -16.50
C LEU A 280 -17.53 11.08 -16.36
N ILE A 281 -17.57 10.37 -17.47
CA ILE A 281 -17.84 8.93 -17.54
C ILE A 281 -16.62 8.20 -18.10
N HIS A 282 -15.98 7.37 -17.30
CA HIS A 282 -14.97 6.45 -17.79
C HIS A 282 -15.60 5.11 -18.15
N ILE A 283 -15.42 4.69 -19.40
CA ILE A 283 -15.88 3.41 -19.91
C ILE A 283 -14.67 2.55 -20.22
N ARG A 284 -14.39 1.56 -19.38
CA ARG A 284 -13.29 0.63 -19.62
C ARG A 284 -13.49 -0.12 -20.92
N SER A 285 -12.46 -0.19 -21.72
CA SER A 285 -12.41 -0.86 -23.01
C SER A 285 -11.07 -1.62 -23.12
N GLY A 286 -10.47 -1.71 -24.29
CA GLY A 286 -9.14 -2.24 -24.48
C GLY A 286 -9.01 -3.74 -24.22
N ASP A 287 -8.11 -4.08 -23.31
CA ASP A 287 -7.66 -5.45 -23.04
C ASP A 287 -8.80 -6.45 -22.77
N ILE A 288 -9.80 -6.04 -21.99
CA ILE A 288 -10.93 -6.90 -21.59
C ILE A 288 -11.93 -7.21 -22.71
N PHE A 289 -11.86 -6.48 -23.83
CA PHE A 289 -12.64 -6.71 -25.05
C PHE A 289 -11.77 -7.22 -26.20
N GLY A 290 -10.49 -7.49 -25.96
CA GLY A 290 -9.53 -8.02 -26.90
C GLY A 290 -9.53 -9.55 -26.98
N THR A 291 -8.39 -10.12 -27.37
CA THR A 291 -8.16 -11.56 -27.46
C THR A 291 -7.89 -12.22 -26.11
N TRP A 292 -7.35 -11.44 -25.16
CA TRP A 292 -7.15 -11.91 -23.79
C TRP A 292 -8.34 -11.47 -22.95
N VAL A 293 -9.02 -12.44 -22.36
CA VAL A 293 -10.21 -12.19 -21.54
C VAL A 293 -9.89 -12.41 -20.07
N ALA A 294 -10.18 -11.44 -19.25
CA ALA A 294 -10.09 -11.55 -17.80
C ALA A 294 -11.48 -11.74 -17.19
N PRO A 295 -11.88 -12.98 -16.81
CA PRO A 295 -13.22 -13.27 -16.31
C PRO A 295 -13.65 -12.45 -15.09
N GLN A 296 -12.67 -11.92 -14.36
CA GLN A 296 -12.88 -11.11 -13.15
C GLN A 296 -13.38 -9.70 -13.45
N TYR A 297 -13.44 -9.25 -14.71
CA TYR A 297 -13.73 -7.86 -15.06
C TYR A 297 -15.01 -7.66 -15.89
N PRO A 298 -16.20 -8.14 -15.45
CA PRO A 298 -17.45 -7.76 -16.10
C PRO A 298 -17.62 -6.25 -16.03
N GLN A 299 -18.02 -5.63 -17.14
CA GLN A 299 -18.24 -4.18 -17.17
C GLN A 299 -19.73 -3.85 -17.03
N PRO A 300 -20.06 -2.63 -16.58
CA PRO A 300 -21.45 -2.22 -16.38
C PRO A 300 -22.30 -2.31 -17.67
N PRO A 301 -23.60 -2.60 -17.55
CA PRO A 301 -24.52 -2.56 -18.68
C PRO A 301 -24.82 -1.10 -19.11
N LEU A 302 -25.27 -0.91 -20.33
CA LEU A 302 -25.74 0.38 -20.85
C LEU A 302 -26.78 1.03 -19.93
N ALA A 303 -27.68 0.22 -19.37
CA ALA A 303 -28.70 0.66 -18.42
C ALA A 303 -28.14 1.39 -17.21
N PHE A 304 -26.97 0.98 -16.69
CA PHE A 304 -26.30 1.67 -15.58
C PHE A 304 -25.97 3.13 -15.92
N TYR A 305 -25.32 3.35 -17.05
CA TYR A 305 -24.94 4.71 -17.48
C TYR A 305 -26.17 5.59 -17.73
N ARG A 306 -27.18 5.03 -18.38
CA ARG A 306 -28.46 5.73 -18.62
C ARG A 306 -29.14 6.13 -17.31
N MET A 307 -29.21 5.24 -16.35
CA MET A 307 -29.84 5.46 -15.05
C MET A 307 -29.13 6.60 -14.27
N VAL A 308 -27.80 6.63 -14.28
CA VAL A 308 -27.02 7.70 -13.64
C VAL A 308 -27.24 9.05 -14.34
N ILE A 309 -27.16 9.07 -15.68
CA ILE A 309 -27.35 10.31 -16.46
C ILE A 309 -28.77 10.85 -16.24
N ASP A 310 -29.81 10.02 -16.36
CA ASP A 310 -31.22 10.44 -16.19
C ASP A 310 -31.43 11.02 -14.79
N ARG A 311 -30.87 10.41 -13.75
CA ARG A 311 -30.94 10.93 -12.37
C ARG A 311 -30.34 12.32 -12.24
N LEU A 312 -29.10 12.50 -12.70
CA LEU A 312 -28.38 13.77 -12.55
C LEU A 312 -28.97 14.88 -13.39
N LEU A 313 -29.53 14.58 -14.58
CA LEU A 313 -30.29 15.51 -15.39
C LEU A 313 -31.60 15.92 -14.70
N ALA A 314 -32.35 14.98 -14.16
CA ALA A 314 -33.59 15.24 -13.43
C ALA A 314 -33.36 16.08 -12.17
N GLU A 315 -32.21 15.89 -11.50
CA GLU A 315 -31.77 16.69 -10.34
C GLU A 315 -31.21 18.07 -10.75
N GLY A 316 -31.06 18.37 -12.05
CA GLY A 316 -30.45 19.60 -12.54
C GLY A 316 -28.99 19.80 -12.19
N ARG A 317 -28.26 18.69 -11.94
CA ARG A 317 -26.86 18.71 -11.50
C ARG A 317 -25.88 18.75 -12.65
N ILE A 318 -26.27 18.28 -13.82
CA ILE A 318 -25.42 18.26 -15.01
C ILE A 318 -26.14 18.87 -16.22
N ALA A 319 -25.34 19.52 -17.09
CA ALA A 319 -25.78 20.05 -18.37
C ALA A 319 -25.00 19.45 -19.54
N SER A 320 -23.88 18.81 -19.29
CA SER A 320 -23.03 18.22 -20.33
C SER A 320 -22.36 16.91 -19.84
N ILE A 321 -21.86 16.13 -20.78
CA ILE A 321 -21.24 14.84 -20.52
C ILE A 321 -19.90 14.75 -21.26
N LYS A 322 -18.88 14.17 -20.62
CA LYS A 322 -17.66 13.77 -21.27
C LYS A 322 -17.48 12.26 -21.09
N LEU A 323 -17.36 11.55 -22.22
CA LEU A 323 -17.04 10.13 -22.25
C LEU A 323 -15.52 9.94 -22.43
N VAL A 324 -14.89 9.21 -21.55
CA VAL A 324 -13.46 8.90 -21.59
C VAL A 324 -13.27 7.39 -21.71
N PHE A 325 -12.53 6.94 -22.72
CA PHE A 325 -12.31 5.52 -22.98
C PHE A 325 -11.02 5.31 -23.79
N GLU A 326 -10.38 4.17 -23.59
CA GLU A 326 -9.13 3.80 -24.28
C GLU A 326 -9.34 3.61 -25.80
N ASN A 327 -10.39 2.86 -26.16
CA ASN A 327 -10.77 2.57 -27.55
C ASN A 327 -12.28 2.23 -27.63
N ARG A 328 -12.78 1.87 -28.81
CA ARG A 328 -14.22 1.62 -29.05
C ARG A 328 -14.62 0.15 -29.08
N LEU A 329 -13.85 -0.74 -28.44
CA LEU A 329 -14.15 -2.19 -28.42
C LEU A 329 -15.32 -2.51 -27.49
N ASN A 330 -15.57 -1.71 -26.46
CA ASN A 330 -16.73 -1.86 -25.58
C ASN A 330 -18.02 -1.47 -26.32
N PRO A 331 -18.99 -2.39 -26.49
CA PRO A 331 -20.21 -2.15 -27.26
C PRO A 331 -21.11 -1.07 -26.64
N VAL A 332 -20.95 -0.78 -25.35
CA VAL A 332 -21.72 0.26 -24.65
C VAL A 332 -21.38 1.67 -25.18
N ILE A 333 -20.15 1.91 -25.63
CA ILE A 333 -19.71 3.24 -26.06
C ILE A 333 -20.60 3.78 -27.21
N PRO A 334 -20.68 3.13 -28.40
CA PRO A 334 -21.51 3.64 -29.49
C PRO A 334 -23.01 3.67 -29.14
N ALA A 335 -23.50 2.73 -28.33
CA ALA A 335 -24.88 2.70 -27.90
C ALA A 335 -25.23 3.86 -26.96
N LEU A 336 -24.32 4.21 -26.04
CA LEU A 336 -24.48 5.33 -25.12
C LEU A 336 -24.40 6.68 -25.86
N GLU A 337 -23.48 6.84 -26.80
CA GLU A 337 -23.37 8.05 -27.65
C GLU A 337 -24.67 8.28 -28.43
N ALA A 338 -25.20 7.24 -29.07
CA ALA A 338 -26.48 7.32 -29.79
C ALA A 338 -27.63 7.71 -28.86
N TRP A 339 -27.67 7.13 -27.66
CA TRP A 339 -28.72 7.42 -26.69
C TRP A 339 -28.62 8.86 -26.14
N ILE A 340 -27.39 9.37 -25.83
CA ILE A 340 -27.18 10.76 -25.39
C ILE A 340 -27.58 11.74 -26.48
N THR A 341 -27.21 11.45 -27.75
CA THR A 341 -27.58 12.26 -28.92
C THR A 341 -29.10 12.38 -29.06
N ALA A 342 -29.81 11.26 -28.94
CA ALA A 342 -31.27 11.23 -29.02
C ALA A 342 -31.95 12.02 -27.89
N ARG A 343 -31.27 12.22 -26.75
CA ARG A 343 -31.71 13.04 -25.61
C ARG A 343 -31.42 14.53 -25.81
N GLY A 344 -30.63 14.91 -26.79
CA GLY A 344 -30.19 16.28 -27.03
C GLY A 344 -29.26 16.84 -25.95
N VAL A 345 -28.58 15.97 -25.18
CA VAL A 345 -27.61 16.39 -24.16
C VAL A 345 -26.27 16.66 -24.85
N PRO A 346 -25.64 17.81 -24.64
CA PRO A 346 -24.30 18.07 -25.14
C PRO A 346 -23.28 17.07 -24.58
N PHE A 347 -22.43 16.50 -25.45
CA PHE A 347 -21.37 15.64 -24.97
C PHE A 347 -20.08 15.74 -25.81
N THR A 348 -18.97 15.39 -25.20
CA THR A 348 -17.67 15.27 -25.84
C THR A 348 -17.07 13.88 -25.55
N THR A 349 -16.12 13.46 -26.37
CA THR A 349 -15.38 12.21 -26.16
C THR A 349 -13.89 12.49 -26.02
N GLN A 350 -13.22 11.72 -25.19
CA GLN A 350 -11.78 11.68 -25.02
C GLN A 350 -11.31 10.24 -25.17
N SER A 351 -10.34 10.02 -26.05
CA SER A 351 -9.67 8.75 -26.25
C SER A 351 -8.28 9.05 -26.73
N GLY A 352 -7.25 8.70 -25.95
CA GLY A 352 -5.89 9.10 -26.29
C GLY A 352 -4.84 8.43 -25.42
N ALA A 353 -3.80 9.19 -25.10
CA ALA A 353 -2.79 8.73 -24.18
C ALA A 353 -3.37 8.61 -22.77
N LEU A 354 -2.90 7.64 -22.01
CA LEU A 354 -3.35 7.40 -20.63
C LEU A 354 -3.27 8.67 -19.76
N THR A 355 -2.21 9.45 -19.91
CA THR A 355 -2.01 10.71 -19.17
C THR A 355 -3.10 11.74 -19.47
N ASP A 356 -3.55 11.81 -20.73
CA ASP A 356 -4.61 12.72 -21.14
C ASP A 356 -5.97 12.25 -20.62
N ASP A 357 -6.23 10.95 -20.63
CA ASP A 357 -7.46 10.36 -20.11
C ASP A 357 -7.56 10.53 -18.59
N VAL A 358 -6.46 10.33 -17.85
CA VAL A 358 -6.40 10.63 -16.42
C VAL A 358 -6.65 12.11 -16.16
N ALA A 359 -5.97 13.00 -16.89
CA ALA A 359 -6.14 14.45 -16.75
C ALA A 359 -7.56 14.92 -17.11
N ALA A 360 -8.22 14.26 -18.08
CA ALA A 360 -9.59 14.56 -18.45
C ALA A 360 -10.61 14.26 -17.34
N LEU A 361 -10.32 13.24 -16.50
CA LEU A 361 -11.20 12.81 -15.42
C LEU A 361 -10.90 13.48 -14.07
N MET A 362 -9.64 13.89 -13.85
CA MET A 362 -9.26 14.57 -12.61
C MET A 362 -10.02 15.89 -12.44
N ASN A 363 -10.31 16.24 -11.18
CA ASN A 363 -11.01 17.47 -10.78
C ASN A 363 -12.44 17.62 -11.32
N GLY A 364 -13.09 16.51 -11.73
CA GLY A 364 -14.52 16.49 -11.98
C GLY A 364 -15.32 16.42 -10.68
N ARG A 365 -16.52 17.00 -10.67
CA ARG A 365 -17.44 16.91 -9.52
C ARG A 365 -18.25 15.61 -9.53
N TYR A 366 -18.71 15.19 -10.70
CA TYR A 366 -19.53 14.00 -10.91
C TYR A 366 -18.80 13.02 -11.80
N LEU A 367 -18.54 11.83 -11.26
CA LEU A 367 -17.73 10.79 -11.92
C LEU A 367 -18.48 9.46 -11.98
N VAL A 368 -18.34 8.76 -13.09
CA VAL A 368 -18.87 7.41 -13.28
C VAL A 368 -17.75 6.48 -13.69
N PHE A 369 -17.63 5.34 -13.00
CA PHE A 369 -16.61 4.35 -13.29
C PHE A 369 -17.19 2.94 -13.41
N GLY A 370 -16.56 2.14 -14.28
CA GLY A 370 -16.70 0.69 -14.29
C GLY A 370 -15.80 0.01 -13.27
N LEU A 371 -15.73 -1.32 -13.36
CA LEU A 371 -14.90 -2.15 -12.49
C LEU A 371 -13.41 -1.98 -12.81
N GLY A 372 -12.59 -1.83 -11.77
CA GLY A 372 -11.12 -1.81 -11.86
C GLY A 372 -10.47 -0.77 -10.95
N THR A 373 -9.15 -0.74 -10.95
CA THR A 373 -8.34 0.16 -10.11
C THR A 373 -8.15 1.56 -10.71
N PHE A 374 -8.52 1.76 -11.97
CA PHE A 374 -8.35 3.05 -12.67
C PHE A 374 -9.17 4.16 -12.00
N GLY A 375 -10.47 3.94 -11.79
CA GLY A 375 -11.35 4.92 -11.15
C GLY A 375 -10.91 5.34 -9.75
N PRO A 376 -10.68 4.40 -8.82
CA PRO A 376 -10.09 4.72 -7.52
C PRO A 376 -8.77 5.49 -7.63
N GLY A 377 -7.90 5.15 -8.60
CA GLY A 377 -6.65 5.87 -8.85
C GLY A 377 -6.87 7.34 -9.24
N VAL A 378 -7.78 7.63 -10.16
CA VAL A 378 -8.16 9.00 -10.54
C VAL A 378 -8.72 9.76 -9.33
N CYS A 379 -9.58 9.10 -8.55
CA CYS A 379 -10.20 9.73 -7.38
C CYS A 379 -9.17 10.08 -6.30
N GLN A 380 -8.16 9.23 -6.06
CA GLN A 380 -7.07 9.54 -5.13
C GLN A 380 -6.27 10.78 -5.54
N LEU A 381 -6.15 11.04 -6.84
CA LEU A 381 -5.42 12.20 -7.36
C LEU A 381 -6.28 13.48 -7.46
N SER A 382 -7.58 13.39 -7.21
CA SER A 382 -8.55 14.49 -7.37
C SER A 382 -8.87 15.13 -6.03
N ASP A 383 -9.18 16.45 -6.05
CA ASP A 383 -9.50 17.22 -4.84
C ASP A 383 -10.95 17.77 -4.82
N ARG A 384 -11.73 17.62 -5.91
CA ARG A 384 -13.03 18.28 -6.10
C ARG A 384 -14.21 17.34 -6.31
N ILE A 385 -14.08 16.06 -5.96
CA ILE A 385 -15.13 15.07 -6.23
C ILE A 385 -16.29 15.26 -5.27
N GLU A 386 -17.45 15.62 -5.80
CA GLU A 386 -18.69 15.65 -5.04
C GLU A 386 -19.34 14.28 -4.98
N GLN A 387 -19.41 13.58 -6.12
CA GLN A 387 -20.08 12.30 -6.19
C GLN A 387 -19.45 11.35 -7.20
N VAL A 388 -19.30 10.10 -6.78
CA VAL A 388 -18.85 8.99 -7.62
C VAL A 388 -19.96 7.96 -7.72
N PHE A 389 -20.25 7.51 -8.94
CA PHE A 389 -21.14 6.40 -9.22
C PHE A 389 -20.34 5.20 -9.73
N TYR A 390 -20.65 4.02 -9.23
CA TYR A 390 -20.07 2.79 -9.73
C TYR A 390 -21.06 1.63 -9.69
N PHE A 391 -20.82 0.63 -10.54
CA PHE A 391 -21.65 -0.57 -10.63
C PHE A 391 -21.16 -1.65 -9.69
N ALA A 392 -22.03 -2.19 -8.84
CA ALA A 392 -21.72 -3.26 -7.91
C ALA A 392 -21.64 -4.59 -8.65
N SER A 393 -20.44 -5.00 -8.98
CA SER A 393 -20.18 -6.27 -9.68
C SER A 393 -19.83 -7.43 -8.74
N GLY A 394 -19.93 -7.23 -7.41
CA GLY A 394 -19.50 -8.20 -6.39
C GLY A 394 -18.00 -8.16 -6.07
N TRP A 395 -17.24 -7.27 -6.71
CA TRP A 395 -15.84 -6.99 -6.35
C TRP A 395 -15.78 -5.73 -5.47
N PRO A 396 -15.05 -5.76 -4.33
CA PRO A 396 -14.93 -4.58 -3.48
C PRO A 396 -14.33 -3.40 -4.26
N GLN A 397 -15.05 -2.30 -4.34
CA GLN A 397 -14.52 -1.04 -4.87
C GLN A 397 -14.09 -0.15 -3.71
N HIS A 398 -12.86 0.34 -3.76
CA HIS A 398 -12.27 1.11 -2.66
C HIS A 398 -12.64 2.59 -2.65
N PHE A 399 -13.69 3.01 -3.35
CA PHE A 399 -14.10 4.42 -3.39
C PHE A 399 -14.46 4.99 -2.02
N ARG A 400 -15.15 4.21 -1.16
CA ARG A 400 -15.57 4.65 0.18
C ARG A 400 -14.39 4.93 1.13
N SER A 401 -13.19 4.43 0.84
CA SER A 401 -11.98 4.70 1.63
C SER A 401 -11.21 5.93 1.15
N ILE A 402 -11.64 6.58 0.07
CA ILE A 402 -10.96 7.74 -0.51
C ILE A 402 -11.51 9.02 0.12
N PRO A 403 -10.70 9.79 0.87
CA PRO A 403 -11.19 10.90 1.68
C PRO A 403 -11.60 12.12 0.88
N THR A 404 -11.24 12.19 -0.41
CA THR A 404 -11.56 13.32 -1.30
C THR A 404 -12.93 13.21 -1.95
N ILE A 405 -13.65 12.09 -1.77
CA ILE A 405 -14.97 11.86 -2.34
C ILE A 405 -16.03 12.28 -1.34
N GLY A 406 -16.88 13.23 -1.73
CA GLY A 406 -18.00 13.68 -0.90
C GLY A 406 -19.08 12.63 -0.71
N ARG A 407 -19.47 11.94 -1.78
CA ARG A 407 -20.46 10.87 -1.75
C ARG A 407 -20.12 9.76 -2.75
N VAL A 408 -20.30 8.52 -2.32
CA VAL A 408 -20.20 7.33 -3.17
C VAL A 408 -21.58 6.72 -3.34
N VAL A 409 -22.00 6.51 -4.58
CA VAL A 409 -23.29 5.91 -4.92
C VAL A 409 -23.05 4.62 -5.69
N GLU A 410 -23.53 3.53 -5.14
CA GLU A 410 -23.47 2.23 -5.73
C GLU A 410 -24.75 1.92 -6.51
N VAL A 411 -24.62 1.34 -7.69
CA VAL A 411 -25.77 0.83 -8.45
C VAL A 411 -25.74 -0.68 -8.43
N LEU A 412 -26.78 -1.27 -7.86
CA LEU A 412 -26.93 -2.70 -7.64
C LEU A 412 -27.72 -3.34 -8.76
N ASP A 413 -27.35 -4.55 -9.16
CA ASP A 413 -28.22 -5.49 -9.88
C ASP A 413 -29.13 -6.20 -8.87
N VAL A 414 -30.34 -5.68 -8.67
CA VAL A 414 -31.29 -6.23 -7.70
C VAL A 414 -31.97 -7.53 -8.18
N ALA A 415 -31.95 -7.79 -9.48
CA ALA A 415 -32.43 -9.06 -10.04
C ALA A 415 -31.38 -10.18 -9.95
N GLY A 416 -30.10 -9.84 -9.78
CA GLY A 416 -28.99 -10.80 -9.71
C GLY A 416 -28.75 -11.58 -11.00
N ALA A 417 -29.22 -11.03 -12.14
CA ALA A 417 -29.22 -11.70 -13.45
C ALA A 417 -28.12 -11.20 -14.39
N TYR A 418 -27.36 -10.19 -13.96
CA TYR A 418 -26.23 -9.68 -14.75
C TYR A 418 -24.98 -10.53 -14.58
N THR A 419 -24.01 -10.35 -15.46
CA THR A 419 -22.71 -11.04 -15.43
C THR A 419 -21.98 -10.77 -14.10
N LYS A 420 -21.62 -11.84 -13.40
CA LYS A 420 -20.87 -11.78 -12.14
C LYS A 420 -19.36 -11.81 -12.39
N VAL A 421 -18.61 -11.40 -11.37
CA VAL A 421 -17.15 -11.58 -11.33
C VAL A 421 -16.81 -13.07 -11.51
N GLY A 422 -15.90 -13.36 -12.44
CA GLY A 422 -15.54 -14.73 -12.83
C GLY A 422 -16.30 -15.30 -14.03
N GLU A 423 -17.34 -14.60 -14.52
CA GLU A 423 -18.19 -15.08 -15.62
C GLU A 423 -17.98 -14.32 -16.94
N TRP A 424 -17.16 -13.27 -16.95
CA TRP A 424 -16.93 -12.49 -18.17
C TRP A 424 -16.11 -13.30 -19.17
N ASP A 425 -16.61 -13.49 -20.39
CA ASP A 425 -15.98 -14.26 -21.47
C ASP A 425 -15.90 -13.52 -22.81
N ASN A 426 -16.37 -12.27 -22.86
CA ASN A 426 -16.44 -11.41 -24.05
C ASN A 426 -17.23 -12.03 -25.23
N SER A 427 -18.11 -13.00 -24.98
CA SER A 427 -18.95 -13.62 -25.99
C SER A 427 -19.99 -12.68 -26.59
N PRO A 428 -20.57 -12.98 -27.78
CA PRO A 428 -21.68 -12.22 -28.34
C PRO A 428 -22.86 -12.11 -27.40
N GLU A 429 -23.15 -13.17 -26.63
CA GLU A 429 -24.24 -13.23 -25.65
C GLU A 429 -23.99 -12.26 -24.48
N ARG A 430 -22.74 -12.21 -23.96
CA ARG A 430 -22.38 -11.26 -22.90
C ARG A 430 -22.41 -9.81 -23.39
N ARG A 431 -21.96 -9.58 -24.62
CA ARG A 431 -22.05 -8.25 -25.26
C ARG A 431 -23.50 -7.81 -25.48
N ALA A 432 -24.39 -8.71 -25.92
CA ALA A 432 -25.82 -8.43 -26.05
C ALA A 432 -26.43 -8.13 -24.68
N LEU A 433 -26.11 -8.93 -23.65
CA LEU A 433 -26.58 -8.68 -22.29
C LEU A 433 -26.15 -7.29 -21.76
N MET A 434 -24.94 -6.83 -22.09
CA MET A 434 -24.49 -5.46 -21.72
C MET A 434 -25.38 -4.38 -22.35
N LEU A 435 -25.88 -4.58 -23.56
CA LEU A 435 -26.71 -3.60 -24.27
C LEU A 435 -28.16 -3.65 -23.86
N ASP A 436 -28.69 -4.84 -23.64
CA ASP A 436 -30.12 -5.12 -23.50
C ASP A 436 -30.56 -5.34 -22.05
N TYR A 437 -29.65 -5.23 -21.07
CA TYR A 437 -30.00 -5.44 -19.66
C TYR A 437 -31.07 -4.45 -19.20
N PRO A 438 -32.18 -4.91 -18.61
CA PRO A 438 -33.31 -4.04 -18.24
C PRO A 438 -32.93 -3.06 -17.12
N ILE A 439 -33.30 -1.79 -17.27
CA ILE A 439 -33.01 -0.75 -16.31
C ILE A 439 -33.76 -0.96 -14.98
N GLU A 440 -34.94 -1.56 -15.03
CA GLU A 440 -35.77 -1.92 -13.86
C GLU A 440 -35.13 -2.97 -12.95
N ASN A 441 -34.10 -3.68 -13.45
CA ASN A 441 -33.32 -4.62 -12.67
C ASN A 441 -32.21 -3.93 -11.86
N LEU A 442 -32.06 -2.61 -12.01
CA LEU A 442 -31.03 -1.82 -11.33
C LEU A 442 -31.65 -0.92 -10.27
N ALA A 443 -30.95 -0.74 -9.16
CA ALA A 443 -31.32 0.22 -8.11
C ALA A 443 -30.11 0.97 -7.59
N PHE A 444 -30.30 2.23 -7.19
CA PHE A 444 -29.30 2.96 -6.44
C PHE A 444 -29.27 2.48 -4.98
N ASP A 445 -28.07 2.21 -4.48
CA ASP A 445 -27.78 2.12 -3.04
C ASP A 445 -27.30 3.50 -2.58
N ASP A 446 -28.24 4.24 -1.99
CA ASP A 446 -28.01 5.61 -1.51
C ASP A 446 -27.59 5.64 -0.01
N ALA A 447 -27.19 4.50 0.59
CA ALA A 447 -26.90 4.36 2.02
C ALA A 447 -25.61 5.10 2.47
#